data_2b4d6455734501d6d04b4bad08020d8d
#
_entry.id   2b4d6455734501d6d04b4bad08020d8d
#
_cell.length_a   1.000
_cell.length_b   1.000
_cell.length_c   1.000
_cell.angle_alpha   90.00
_cell.angle_beta   90.00
_cell.angle_gamma   90.00
#
_symmetry.space_group_name_H-M   'P 1'
#
loop_
_entity.id
_entity.type
_entity.pdbx_description
1 polymer ?
#
loop_
_entity_poly.entity_id
_entity_poly.type
_entity_poly.pdbx_seq_one_letter_code
_entity_poly.pdbx_strand_id
1 'polypeptide(L)'
;MKINKIIMTTIAMFSASAFATDVVTHKSPYCGCCTEWVKHMEDEGFSVKVIDHENMNPIKQKLGIAPQLASCHTAVIDGYVFEGHVPAQDIKTFLAEKPKLAGLAVPGMPMGSPGMEYGNKKDAFDVVGFTKTGMTVTYNSYNK
;
A
#
# COMPACT_ATOMS: atom_id res chain seq x y z
N MET A 1 -27.94 -59.35 -13.83
CA MET A 1 -26.72 -58.63 -14.22
C MET A 1 -26.95 -57.15 -13.91
N LYS A 2 -26.39 -56.65 -12.79
CA LYS A 2 -26.59 -55.27 -12.33
C LYS A 2 -25.43 -54.42 -12.85
N ILE A 3 -25.74 -53.45 -13.72
CA ILE A 3 -24.76 -52.51 -14.26
C ILE A 3 -24.66 -51.33 -13.29
N ASN A 4 -23.51 -51.24 -12.57
CA ASN A 4 -23.20 -50.07 -11.73
C ASN A 4 -22.79 -48.90 -12.64
N LYS A 5 -23.60 -47.84 -12.70
CA LYS A 5 -23.23 -46.59 -13.34
C LYS A 5 -22.27 -45.80 -12.40
N ILE A 6 -21.00 -45.78 -12.76
CA ILE A 6 -20.00 -44.92 -12.13
C ILE A 6 -20.24 -43.50 -12.66
N ILE A 7 -20.75 -42.61 -11.80
CA ILE A 7 -20.87 -41.19 -12.10
C ILE A 7 -19.48 -40.57 -11.87
N MET A 8 -18.82 -40.21 -12.95
CA MET A 8 -17.54 -39.54 -12.94
C MET A 8 -17.79 -38.03 -12.78
N THR A 9 -17.66 -37.53 -11.55
CA THR A 9 -17.80 -36.11 -11.25
C THR A 9 -16.52 -35.38 -11.65
N THR A 10 -16.54 -34.66 -12.76
CA THR A 10 -15.44 -33.79 -13.19
C THR A 10 -15.43 -32.53 -12.33
N ILE A 11 -14.46 -32.40 -11.45
CA ILE A 11 -14.20 -31.17 -10.70
C ILE A 11 -13.50 -30.20 -11.66
N ALA A 12 -14.21 -29.21 -12.15
CA ALA A 12 -13.64 -28.09 -12.89
C ALA A 12 -12.83 -27.21 -11.90
N MET A 13 -11.51 -27.29 -11.96
CA MET A 13 -10.64 -26.35 -11.25
C MET A 13 -10.70 -25.00 -11.95
N PHE A 14 -11.46 -24.07 -11.37
CA PHE A 14 -11.41 -22.66 -11.75
C PHE A 14 -10.10 -22.06 -11.27
N SER A 15 -9.12 -21.91 -12.15
CA SER A 15 -7.92 -21.12 -11.91
C SER A 15 -8.33 -19.65 -11.91
N ALA A 16 -8.52 -19.05 -10.73
CA ALA A 16 -8.64 -17.61 -10.60
C ALA A 16 -7.28 -16.98 -10.96
N SER A 17 -7.19 -16.35 -12.12
CA SER A 17 -6.04 -15.51 -12.46
C SER A 17 -6.05 -14.33 -11.51
N ALA A 18 -5.16 -14.31 -10.52
CA ALA A 18 -4.92 -13.17 -9.67
C ALA A 18 -4.21 -12.11 -10.51
N PHE A 19 -4.94 -11.08 -10.96
CA PHE A 19 -4.32 -9.90 -11.54
C PHE A 19 -3.65 -9.11 -10.41
N ALA A 20 -2.36 -8.78 -10.59
CA ALA A 20 -1.66 -7.89 -9.67
C ALA A 20 -2.32 -6.50 -9.69
N THR A 21 -2.56 -5.92 -8.50
CA THR A 21 -3.11 -4.57 -8.40
C THR A 21 -2.05 -3.54 -8.78
N ASP A 22 -2.37 -2.65 -9.70
CA ASP A 22 -1.47 -1.62 -10.19
C ASP A 22 -1.29 -0.48 -9.19
N VAL A 23 -0.02 -0.13 -8.96
CA VAL A 23 0.41 0.96 -8.08
C VAL A 23 1.23 1.96 -8.87
N VAL A 24 0.89 3.24 -8.81
CA VAL A 24 1.72 4.31 -9.35
C VAL A 24 2.40 5.02 -8.18
N THR A 25 3.71 4.87 -8.04
CA THR A 25 4.51 5.46 -6.97
C THR A 25 5.32 6.64 -7.46
N HIS A 26 5.08 7.80 -6.87
CA HIS A 26 5.84 9.04 -7.10
C HIS A 26 6.89 9.17 -6.00
N LYS A 27 8.16 9.29 -6.39
CA LYS A 27 9.29 9.41 -5.44
C LYS A 27 10.43 10.26 -6.00
N SER A 28 11.36 10.68 -5.15
CA SER A 28 12.64 11.24 -5.61
C SER A 28 13.54 10.12 -6.16
N PRO A 29 14.30 10.34 -7.24
CA PRO A 29 15.27 9.36 -7.75
C PRO A 29 16.36 9.00 -6.72
N TYR A 30 16.60 9.88 -5.74
CA TYR A 30 17.62 9.70 -4.70
C TYR A 30 17.10 9.04 -3.42
N CYS A 31 15.80 8.68 -3.37
CA CYS A 31 15.18 8.10 -2.17
C CYS A 31 15.38 6.58 -2.12
N GLY A 32 16.40 6.12 -1.40
CA GLY A 32 16.72 4.69 -1.24
C GLY A 32 15.61 3.93 -0.48
N CYS A 33 15.12 4.46 0.63
CA CYS A 33 14.03 3.82 1.41
C CYS A 33 12.72 3.73 0.62
N CYS A 34 12.47 4.66 -0.29
CA CYS A 34 11.32 4.57 -1.19
C CYS A 34 11.45 3.38 -2.16
N THR A 35 12.66 3.10 -2.63
CA THR A 35 12.96 1.95 -3.49
C THR A 35 12.74 0.63 -2.72
N GLU A 36 13.14 0.57 -1.46
CA GLU A 36 12.89 -0.58 -0.60
C GLU A 36 11.38 -0.77 -0.32
N TRP A 37 10.62 0.33 -0.17
CA TRP A 37 9.16 0.23 -0.06
C TRP A 37 8.52 -0.29 -1.36
N VAL A 38 8.99 0.16 -2.52
CA VAL A 38 8.52 -0.38 -3.82
C VAL A 38 8.73 -1.89 -3.87
N LYS A 39 9.94 -2.35 -3.50
CA LYS A 39 10.24 -3.78 -3.44
C LYS A 39 9.32 -4.54 -2.48
N HIS A 40 9.05 -3.98 -1.27
CA HIS A 40 8.07 -4.55 -0.33
C HIS A 40 6.70 -4.72 -0.99
N MET A 41 6.22 -3.74 -1.75
CA MET A 41 4.94 -3.83 -2.45
C MET A 41 4.94 -4.92 -3.53
N GLU A 42 6.03 -5.02 -4.31
CA GLU A 42 6.19 -6.05 -5.34
C GLU A 42 6.25 -7.46 -4.72
N ASP A 43 6.99 -7.65 -3.64
CA ASP A 43 7.07 -8.91 -2.89
C ASP A 43 5.70 -9.32 -2.32
N GLU A 44 4.83 -8.35 -2.05
CA GLU A 44 3.45 -8.54 -1.59
C GLU A 44 2.41 -8.69 -2.73
N GLY A 45 2.87 -8.75 -3.98
CA GLY A 45 2.06 -9.09 -5.15
C GLY A 45 1.42 -7.90 -5.87
N PHE A 46 1.87 -6.68 -5.61
CA PHE A 46 1.47 -5.51 -6.37
C PHE A 46 2.32 -5.34 -7.64
N SER A 47 1.75 -4.70 -8.67
CA SER A 47 2.45 -4.27 -9.89
C SER A 47 2.80 -2.79 -9.74
N VAL A 48 4.08 -2.45 -9.55
CA VAL A 48 4.47 -1.07 -9.22
C VAL A 48 5.12 -0.36 -10.42
N LYS A 49 4.53 0.77 -10.81
CA LYS A 49 5.13 1.73 -11.73
C LYS A 49 5.70 2.91 -10.94
N VAL A 50 7.00 3.17 -11.10
CA VAL A 50 7.67 4.31 -10.46
C VAL A 50 7.73 5.50 -11.41
N ILE A 51 7.47 6.70 -10.87
CA ILE A 51 7.64 7.99 -11.54
C ILE A 51 8.52 8.86 -10.65
N ASP A 52 9.72 9.16 -11.13
CA ASP A 52 10.67 10.00 -10.39
C ASP A 52 10.37 11.49 -10.56
N HIS A 53 10.53 12.24 -9.47
CA HIS A 53 10.39 13.69 -9.42
C HIS A 53 11.53 14.31 -8.61
N GLU A 54 12.17 15.33 -9.15
CA GLU A 54 13.18 16.13 -8.42
C GLU A 54 12.57 16.89 -7.23
N ASN A 55 11.30 17.29 -7.37
CA ASN A 55 10.54 17.95 -6.31
C ASN A 55 9.17 17.27 -6.13
N MET A 56 8.99 16.69 -4.95
CA MET A 56 7.75 16.00 -4.59
C MET A 56 6.59 16.92 -4.16
N ASN A 57 6.89 18.17 -3.78
CA ASN A 57 5.86 19.08 -3.23
C ASN A 57 4.67 19.31 -4.17
N PRO A 58 4.86 19.59 -5.48
CA PRO A 58 3.73 19.77 -6.40
C PRO A 58 2.83 18.53 -6.50
N ILE A 59 3.44 17.34 -6.46
CA ILE A 59 2.71 16.06 -6.53
C ILE A 59 1.90 15.86 -5.26
N LYS A 60 2.49 16.07 -4.08
CA LYS A 60 1.80 15.96 -2.80
C LYS A 60 0.62 16.91 -2.69
N GLN A 61 0.80 18.16 -3.11
CA GLN A 61 -0.28 19.16 -3.14
C GLN A 61 -1.42 18.74 -4.08
N LYS A 62 -1.09 18.31 -5.30
CA LYS A 62 -2.06 17.82 -6.29
C LYS A 62 -2.86 16.62 -5.78
N LEU A 63 -2.22 15.73 -5.03
CA LEU A 63 -2.84 14.54 -4.46
C LEU A 63 -3.49 14.78 -3.08
N GLY A 64 -3.49 16.01 -2.59
CA GLY A 64 -4.19 16.39 -1.37
C GLY A 64 -3.51 15.94 -0.07
N ILE A 65 -2.19 15.73 -0.10
CA ILE A 65 -1.43 15.39 1.10
C ILE A 65 -1.19 16.65 1.94
N ALA A 66 -1.77 16.68 3.13
CA ALA A 66 -1.54 17.74 4.10
C ALA A 66 -0.10 17.67 4.65
N PRO A 67 0.57 18.81 4.91
CA PRO A 67 1.97 18.83 5.35
C PRO A 67 2.28 17.94 6.56
N GLN A 68 1.36 17.86 7.52
CA GLN A 68 1.51 17.01 8.73
C GLN A 68 1.46 15.50 8.44
N LEU A 69 0.95 15.09 7.28
CA LEU A 69 0.91 13.69 6.85
C LEU A 69 2.09 13.32 5.94
N ALA A 70 2.86 14.30 5.50
CA ALA A 70 3.89 14.11 4.49
C ALA A 70 4.99 13.16 4.93
N SER A 71 5.41 12.33 3.99
CA SER A 71 6.55 11.42 4.06
C SER A 71 7.38 11.54 2.77
N CYS A 72 8.20 10.53 2.45
CA CYS A 72 9.16 10.63 1.35
C CYS A 72 8.59 10.33 -0.04
N HIS A 73 7.57 9.49 -0.15
CA HIS A 73 6.92 9.14 -1.43
C HIS A 73 5.40 9.12 -1.31
N THR A 74 4.74 9.12 -2.46
CA THR A 74 3.28 9.09 -2.56
C THR A 74 2.86 8.10 -3.62
N ALA A 75 1.99 7.15 -3.28
CA ALA A 75 1.47 6.16 -4.22
C ALA A 75 -0.02 6.37 -4.47
N VAL A 76 -0.47 5.99 -5.66
CA VAL A 76 -1.89 5.98 -6.06
C VAL A 76 -2.28 4.57 -6.46
N ILE A 77 -3.37 4.05 -5.87
CA ILE A 77 -3.92 2.72 -6.13
C ILE A 77 -5.44 2.85 -6.19
N ASP A 78 -6.07 2.48 -7.29
CA ASP A 78 -7.53 2.55 -7.48
C ASP A 78 -8.15 3.91 -7.12
N GLY A 79 -7.40 5.00 -7.33
CA GLY A 79 -7.83 6.37 -7.02
C GLY A 79 -7.66 6.79 -5.56
N TYR A 80 -7.22 5.90 -4.69
CA TYR A 80 -6.81 6.22 -3.31
C TYR A 80 -5.34 6.62 -3.24
N VAL A 81 -5.01 7.43 -2.24
CA VAL A 81 -3.64 7.95 -2.05
C VAL A 81 -3.00 7.34 -0.82
N PHE A 82 -1.80 6.82 -0.98
CA PHE A 82 -1.01 6.22 0.09
C PHE A 82 0.30 6.99 0.24
N GLU A 83 0.49 7.58 1.40
CA GLU A 83 1.64 8.46 1.68
C GLU A 83 2.65 7.78 2.59
N GLY A 84 3.89 7.66 2.13
CA GLY A 84 4.99 7.10 2.90
C GLY A 84 4.95 5.58 3.06
N HIS A 85 5.57 5.10 4.11
CA HIS A 85 5.88 3.69 4.34
C HIS A 85 4.69 2.87 4.89
N VAL A 86 3.52 2.99 4.24
CA VAL A 86 2.31 2.23 4.62
C VAL A 86 2.53 0.75 4.35
N PRO A 87 2.29 -0.14 5.34
CA PRO A 87 2.41 -1.57 5.15
C PRO A 87 1.44 -2.10 4.07
N ALA A 88 1.93 -2.99 3.21
CA ALA A 88 1.12 -3.59 2.15
C ALA A 88 -0.13 -4.29 2.66
N GLN A 89 -0.08 -4.89 3.86
CA GLN A 89 -1.24 -5.53 4.48
C GLN A 89 -2.35 -4.54 4.80
N ASP A 90 -2.01 -3.34 5.30
CA ASP A 90 -3.01 -2.28 5.54
C ASP A 90 -3.61 -1.77 4.23
N ILE A 91 -2.79 -1.65 3.18
CA ILE A 91 -3.26 -1.29 1.84
C ILE A 91 -4.25 -2.34 1.30
N LYS A 92 -3.92 -3.63 1.40
CA LYS A 92 -4.81 -4.73 0.98
C LYS A 92 -6.14 -4.69 1.71
N THR A 93 -6.11 -4.53 3.04
CA THR A 93 -7.31 -4.43 3.87
C THR A 93 -8.14 -3.21 3.47
N PHE A 94 -7.50 -2.05 3.32
CA PHE A 94 -8.14 -0.81 2.90
C PHE A 94 -8.85 -0.94 1.55
N LEU A 95 -8.18 -1.53 0.55
CA LEU A 95 -8.73 -1.72 -0.79
C LEU A 95 -9.89 -2.72 -0.81
N ALA A 96 -9.88 -3.70 0.09
CA ALA A 96 -10.99 -4.66 0.24
C ALA A 96 -12.21 -4.02 0.94
N GLU A 97 -11.99 -3.24 2.00
CA GLU A 97 -13.04 -2.61 2.80
C GLU A 97 -13.62 -1.34 2.15
N LYS A 98 -12.83 -0.63 1.34
CA LYS A 98 -13.20 0.63 0.68
C LYS A 98 -13.85 1.64 1.64
N PRO A 99 -13.18 2.00 2.74
CA PRO A 99 -13.74 2.93 3.72
C PRO A 99 -13.94 4.32 3.09
N LYS A 100 -14.76 5.16 3.72
CA LYS A 100 -15.00 6.55 3.28
C LYS A 100 -13.81 7.47 3.63
N LEU A 101 -12.62 7.09 3.18
CA LEU A 101 -11.36 7.81 3.33
C LEU A 101 -10.75 8.09 1.95
N ALA A 102 -9.89 9.08 1.86
CA ALA A 102 -9.14 9.39 0.65
C ALA A 102 -7.88 8.50 0.51
N GLY A 103 -7.39 7.96 1.61
CA GLY A 103 -6.22 7.09 1.65
C GLY A 103 -5.65 6.88 3.05
N LEU A 104 -4.43 6.35 3.09
CA LEU A 104 -3.66 6.12 4.30
C LEU A 104 -2.31 6.84 4.24
N ALA A 105 -1.77 7.21 5.40
CA ALA A 105 -0.46 7.82 5.54
C ALA A 105 0.31 7.20 6.72
N VAL A 106 1.62 7.06 6.55
CA VAL A 106 2.59 6.90 7.64
C VAL A 106 3.45 8.16 7.64
N PRO A 107 3.13 9.17 8.49
CA PRO A 107 3.86 10.43 8.52
C PRO A 107 5.33 10.23 8.90
N GLY A 108 6.22 10.99 8.29
CA GLY A 108 7.65 10.86 8.53
C GLY A 108 8.24 9.57 7.96
N MET A 109 9.23 9.03 8.65
CA MET A 109 9.94 7.81 8.24
C MET A 109 10.30 6.99 9.49
N PRO A 110 9.30 6.36 10.17
CA PRO A 110 9.56 5.62 11.40
C PRO A 110 10.42 4.38 11.11
N MET A 111 11.43 4.16 11.94
CA MET A 111 12.29 2.98 11.85
C MET A 111 11.48 1.70 12.05
N GLY A 112 11.72 0.70 11.22
CA GLY A 112 10.99 -0.57 11.24
C GLY A 112 9.68 -0.57 10.45
N SER A 113 9.25 0.55 9.87
CA SER A 113 8.20 0.54 8.84
C SER A 113 8.76 -0.06 7.52
N PRO A 114 7.91 -0.58 6.62
CA PRO A 114 8.37 -1.22 5.37
C PRO A 114 9.29 -0.30 4.54
N GLY A 115 10.50 -0.77 4.23
CA GLY A 115 11.54 0.02 3.56
C GLY A 115 12.42 0.86 4.51
N MET A 116 12.11 0.85 5.82
CA MET A 116 12.87 1.53 6.88
C MET A 116 13.39 0.55 7.95
N GLU A 117 13.60 -0.71 7.58
CA GLU A 117 14.10 -1.76 8.46
C GLU A 117 15.64 -1.73 8.53
N TYR A 118 16.18 -0.73 9.19
CA TYR A 118 17.62 -0.60 9.42
C TYR A 118 18.00 -1.04 10.84
N GLY A 119 18.74 -2.14 10.94
CA GLY A 119 19.14 -2.72 12.23
C GLY A 119 17.95 -3.24 13.04
N ASN A 120 18.08 -3.19 14.38
CA ASN A 120 17.07 -3.75 15.30
C ASN A 120 16.12 -2.70 15.89
N LYS A 121 16.30 -1.42 15.55
CA LYS A 121 15.45 -0.34 16.05
C LYS A 121 14.10 -0.37 15.38
N LYS A 122 13.03 -0.29 16.21
CA LYS A 122 11.65 -0.16 15.75
C LYS A 122 10.98 0.98 16.52
N ASP A 123 10.54 1.99 15.80
CA ASP A 123 9.77 3.09 16.38
C ASP A 123 8.28 2.69 16.43
N ALA A 124 7.56 3.17 17.43
CA ALA A 124 6.11 3.12 17.44
C ALA A 124 5.58 4.08 16.37
N PHE A 125 4.62 3.64 15.55
CA PHE A 125 3.98 4.49 14.56
C PHE A 125 2.52 4.12 14.31
N ASP A 126 1.77 5.10 13.83
CA ASP A 126 0.39 4.91 13.38
C ASP A 126 0.30 4.95 11.85
N VAL A 127 -0.56 4.10 11.32
CA VAL A 127 -1.13 4.26 9.99
C VAL A 127 -2.37 5.14 10.14
N VAL A 128 -2.35 6.31 9.53
CA VAL A 128 -3.37 7.34 9.64
C VAL A 128 -4.26 7.32 8.41
N GLY A 129 -5.55 7.09 8.59
CA GLY A 129 -6.54 7.30 7.55
C GLY A 129 -6.89 8.79 7.43
N PHE A 130 -7.05 9.30 6.20
CA PHE A 130 -7.38 10.71 5.99
C PHE A 130 -8.50 10.89 4.96
N THR A 131 -9.23 12.00 5.07
CA THR A 131 -10.28 12.41 4.13
C THR A 131 -9.81 13.56 3.25
N LYS A 132 -10.52 13.82 2.15
CA LYS A 132 -10.26 14.98 1.27
C LYS A 132 -10.47 16.32 1.99
N THR A 133 -11.20 16.33 3.09
CA THR A 133 -11.46 17.53 3.91
C THR A 133 -10.43 17.73 5.03
N GLY A 134 -9.42 16.85 5.14
CA GLY A 134 -8.35 16.95 6.12
C GLY A 134 -8.63 16.31 7.48
N MET A 135 -9.76 15.62 7.65
CA MET A 135 -10.00 14.83 8.86
C MET A 135 -9.10 13.59 8.85
N THR A 136 -8.63 13.20 10.03
CA THR A 136 -7.75 12.05 10.23
C THR A 136 -8.30 11.10 11.28
N VAL A 137 -7.94 9.82 11.15
CA VAL A 137 -8.27 8.76 12.11
C VAL A 137 -7.10 7.77 12.18
N THR A 138 -6.80 7.23 13.36
CA THR A 138 -5.87 6.10 13.45
C THR A 138 -6.52 4.88 12.79
N TYR A 139 -5.89 4.37 11.74
CA TYR A 139 -6.34 3.18 11.02
C TYR A 139 -5.74 1.91 11.62
N ASN A 140 -4.43 1.94 11.89
CA ASN A 140 -3.70 0.84 12.56
C ASN A 140 -2.53 1.41 13.36
N SER A 141 -1.93 0.61 14.24
CA SER A 141 -0.79 1.00 15.07
C SER A 141 0.24 -0.13 15.14
N TYR A 142 1.51 0.23 15.13
CA TYR A 142 2.64 -0.69 15.14
C TYR A 142 3.62 -0.36 16.28
N ASN A 143 4.21 -1.41 16.85
CA ASN A 143 5.30 -1.32 17.85
C ASN A 143 4.95 -0.50 19.12
N LYS A 144 3.66 -0.46 19.51
CA LYS A 144 3.20 0.19 20.76
C LYS A 144 3.22 -0.74 21.94
#